data_36a418a757f206b5916fd042aae46c82
#
_entry.id   36a418a757f206b5916fd042aae46c82
#
_cell.length_a   1.000
_cell.length_b   1.000
_cell.length_c   1.000
_cell.angle_alpha   90.00
_cell.angle_beta   90.00
_cell.angle_gamma   90.00
#
_symmetry.space_group_name_H-M   'P 1'
#
loop_
_entity.id
_entity.type
_entity.pdbx_description
1 polymer ?
#
loop_
_entity_poly.entity_id
_entity_poly.type
_entity_poly.pdbx_seq_one_letter_code
_entity_poly.pdbx_strand_id
1 'polypeptide(L)'
;AEHLPNVYLGDRAILAIDVAFNEIELRKKNRGREKTPYYLVVEELTSLFELAGKSKKEYQEKIRVILYTGRAFNVKLLAVSQDLLASALGEGSARNQFSLVIALGSLRSSVTKGLFELKEGQELQKNLPKRFGYLQRFDDGSNVIKIKVKQVPDINLLKGRVLDILGKSANIAEAVDPDSL
;
A
#
# COMPACT_ATOMS: atom_id res chain seq x y z
N ALA A 1 -10.17 -3.87 17.11
CA ALA A 1 -10.01 -3.74 15.66
C ALA A 1 -10.63 -4.91 14.89
N GLU A 2 -10.64 -6.13 15.46
CA GLU A 2 -11.19 -7.34 14.82
C GLU A 2 -12.68 -7.26 14.45
N HIS A 3 -13.42 -6.39 15.10
CA HIS A 3 -14.87 -6.20 14.87
C HIS A 3 -15.18 -4.96 14.01
N LEU A 4 -14.16 -4.27 13.50
CA LEU A 4 -14.38 -3.17 12.58
C LEU A 4 -14.52 -3.70 11.14
N PRO A 5 -15.56 -3.30 10.41
CA PRO A 5 -15.70 -3.65 9.01
C PRO A 5 -14.51 -3.10 8.21
N ASN A 6 -14.14 -3.81 7.15
CA ASN A 6 -12.97 -3.51 6.32
C ASN A 6 -11.61 -3.59 7.03
N VAL A 7 -11.54 -4.19 8.24
CA VAL A 7 -10.31 -4.54 8.94
C VAL A 7 -10.15 -6.05 8.95
N TYR A 8 -9.09 -6.54 8.31
CA TYR A 8 -8.81 -7.96 8.13
C TYR A 8 -7.52 -8.30 8.87
N LEU A 9 -7.57 -9.22 9.82
CA LEU A 9 -6.44 -9.62 10.66
C LEU A 9 -6.21 -11.13 10.62
N GLY A 10 -4.99 -11.57 10.93
CA GLY A 10 -4.62 -12.98 10.94
C GLY A 10 -4.87 -13.66 9.59
N ASP A 11 -5.40 -14.85 9.60
CA ASP A 11 -5.64 -15.65 8.38
C ASP A 11 -6.63 -14.99 7.41
N ARG A 12 -7.46 -14.07 7.90
CA ARG A 12 -8.41 -13.32 7.06
C ARG A 12 -7.78 -12.13 6.34
N ALA A 13 -6.55 -11.74 6.68
CA ALA A 13 -5.92 -10.54 6.11
C ALA A 13 -5.79 -10.62 4.58
N ILE A 14 -5.63 -11.83 4.02
CA ILE A 14 -5.52 -12.04 2.58
C ILE A 14 -6.79 -11.64 1.83
N LEU A 15 -7.97 -11.72 2.45
CA LEU A 15 -9.25 -11.37 1.85
C LEU A 15 -9.34 -9.88 1.50
N ALA A 16 -8.55 -9.02 2.15
CA ALA A 16 -8.49 -7.60 1.81
C ALA A 16 -8.05 -7.36 0.35
N ILE A 17 -7.20 -8.25 -0.18
CA ILE A 17 -6.77 -8.19 -1.59
C ILE A 17 -7.96 -8.53 -2.51
N ASP A 18 -8.74 -9.54 -2.17
CA ASP A 18 -9.91 -9.93 -2.96
C ASP A 18 -10.94 -8.81 -3.00
N VAL A 19 -11.21 -8.18 -1.86
CA VAL A 19 -12.14 -7.05 -1.78
C VAL A 19 -11.66 -5.88 -2.66
N ALA A 20 -10.39 -5.50 -2.58
CA ALA A 20 -9.85 -4.42 -3.39
C ALA A 20 -9.81 -4.76 -4.90
N PHE A 21 -9.53 -6.01 -5.24
CA PHE A 21 -9.58 -6.49 -6.62
C PHE A 21 -11.01 -6.44 -7.17
N ASN A 22 -11.99 -6.94 -6.42
CA ASN A 22 -13.40 -6.91 -6.80
C ASN A 22 -13.93 -5.48 -6.92
N GLU A 23 -13.44 -4.54 -6.10
CA GLU A 23 -13.77 -3.13 -6.23
C GLU A 23 -13.34 -2.55 -7.60
N ILE A 24 -12.17 -2.95 -8.11
CA ILE A 24 -11.75 -2.56 -9.46
C ILE A 24 -12.72 -3.13 -10.51
N GLU A 25 -13.08 -4.40 -10.42
CA GLU A 25 -13.99 -5.04 -11.37
C GLU A 25 -15.38 -4.40 -11.34
N LEU A 26 -15.88 -4.06 -10.15
CA LEU A 26 -17.14 -3.34 -9.98
C LEU A 26 -17.08 -1.95 -10.65
N ARG A 27 -16.00 -1.19 -10.42
CA ARG A 27 -15.81 0.14 -11.01
C ARG A 27 -15.64 0.09 -12.53
N LYS A 28 -15.02 -0.96 -13.07
CA LYS A 28 -14.98 -1.21 -14.51
C LYS A 28 -16.38 -1.36 -15.09
N LYS A 29 -17.22 -2.19 -14.47
CA LYS A 29 -18.63 -2.41 -14.90
C LYS A 29 -19.41 -1.09 -14.88
N ASN A 30 -19.19 -0.26 -13.86
CA ASN A 30 -19.83 1.04 -13.69
C ASN A 30 -19.18 2.16 -14.51
N ARG A 31 -18.30 1.83 -15.46
CA ARG A 31 -17.58 2.77 -16.36
C ARG A 31 -16.81 3.86 -15.59
N GLY A 32 -16.26 3.53 -14.44
CA GLY A 32 -15.44 4.45 -13.64
C GLY A 32 -16.20 5.67 -13.08
N ARG A 33 -17.51 5.59 -12.93
CA ARG A 33 -18.34 6.69 -12.38
C ARG A 33 -18.06 6.95 -10.90
N GLU A 34 -17.60 5.92 -10.17
CA GLU A 34 -17.22 6.06 -8.76
C GLU A 34 -15.95 6.91 -8.62
N LYS A 35 -16.07 8.04 -7.92
CA LYS A 35 -14.96 8.99 -7.71
C LYS A 35 -14.34 8.91 -6.32
N THR A 36 -15.02 8.26 -5.36
CA THR A 36 -14.50 8.11 -4.01
C THR A 36 -13.25 7.23 -4.03
N PRO A 37 -12.11 7.68 -3.48
CA PRO A 37 -10.91 6.87 -3.46
C PRO A 37 -11.09 5.65 -2.55
N TYR A 38 -10.75 4.48 -3.05
CA TYR A 38 -10.63 3.25 -2.26
C TYR A 38 -9.15 3.01 -1.95
N TYR A 39 -8.83 2.73 -0.70
CA TYR A 39 -7.46 2.45 -0.26
C TYR A 39 -7.37 1.02 0.28
N LEU A 40 -6.55 0.19 -0.37
CA LEU A 40 -6.04 -1.04 0.22
C LEU A 40 -4.77 -0.69 0.99
N VAL A 41 -4.81 -0.86 2.32
CA VAL A 41 -3.65 -0.63 3.20
C VAL A 41 -3.14 -1.98 3.68
N VAL A 42 -1.88 -2.29 3.39
CA VAL A 42 -1.22 -3.54 3.78
C VAL A 42 0.00 -3.21 4.62
N GLU A 43 0.04 -3.68 5.86
CA GLU A 43 1.12 -3.38 6.80
C GLU A 43 2.41 -4.16 6.50
N GLU A 44 2.32 -5.43 6.07
CA GLU A 44 3.48 -6.23 5.69
C GLU A 44 3.10 -7.16 4.54
N LEU A 45 3.40 -6.71 3.32
CA LEU A 45 2.96 -7.39 2.10
C LEU A 45 3.62 -8.78 1.93
N THR A 46 4.87 -8.91 2.34
CA THR A 46 5.59 -10.20 2.25
C THR A 46 4.93 -11.26 3.12
N SER A 47 4.63 -10.92 4.38
CA SER A 47 3.94 -11.82 5.31
C SER A 47 2.55 -12.19 4.81
N LEU A 48 1.84 -11.25 4.19
CA LEU A 48 0.53 -11.52 3.62
C LEU A 48 0.59 -12.56 2.48
N PHE A 49 1.62 -12.51 1.64
CA PHE A 49 1.82 -13.53 0.61
C PHE A 49 2.23 -14.90 1.17
N GLU A 50 2.94 -14.95 2.29
CA GLU A 50 3.25 -16.22 2.95
C GLU A 50 1.97 -16.88 3.52
N LEU A 51 1.03 -16.10 4.04
CA LEU A 51 -0.29 -16.60 4.45
C LEU A 51 -1.08 -17.22 3.29
N ALA A 52 -0.91 -16.71 2.08
CA ALA A 52 -1.58 -17.23 0.90
C ALA A 52 -1.12 -18.66 0.51
N GLY A 53 0.04 -19.10 0.97
CA GLY A 53 0.57 -20.45 0.74
C GLY A 53 0.60 -20.83 -0.75
N LYS A 54 -0.15 -21.86 -1.15
CA LYS A 54 -0.20 -22.32 -2.55
C LYS A 54 -0.81 -21.30 -3.50
N SER A 55 -1.66 -20.40 -3.03
CA SER A 55 -2.30 -19.35 -3.81
C SER A 55 -1.45 -18.07 -3.92
N LYS A 56 -0.22 -18.06 -3.41
CA LYS A 56 0.68 -16.89 -3.42
C LYS A 56 0.76 -16.20 -4.78
N LYS A 57 0.94 -16.96 -5.87
CA LYS A 57 1.04 -16.41 -7.23
C LYS A 57 -0.24 -15.70 -7.67
N GLU A 58 -1.40 -16.24 -7.31
CA GLU A 58 -2.69 -15.65 -7.61
C GLU A 58 -2.83 -14.27 -6.92
N TYR A 59 -2.49 -14.20 -5.64
CA TYR A 59 -2.56 -12.95 -4.90
C TYR A 59 -1.50 -11.92 -5.32
N GLN A 60 -0.31 -12.37 -5.73
CA GLN A 60 0.67 -11.49 -6.37
C GLN A 60 0.12 -10.89 -7.65
N GLU A 61 -0.59 -11.68 -8.48
CA GLU A 61 -1.22 -11.18 -9.69
C GLU A 61 -2.34 -10.18 -9.40
N LYS A 62 -3.21 -10.46 -8.42
CA LYS A 62 -4.24 -9.50 -7.97
C LYS A 62 -3.63 -8.16 -7.53
N ILE A 63 -2.55 -8.19 -6.73
CA ILE A 63 -1.83 -6.96 -6.35
C ILE A 63 -1.25 -6.25 -7.57
N ARG A 64 -0.70 -6.97 -8.54
CA ARG A 64 -0.26 -6.35 -9.80
C ARG A 64 -1.40 -5.65 -10.52
N VAL A 65 -2.54 -6.31 -10.69
CA VAL A 65 -3.72 -5.69 -11.30
C VAL A 65 -4.11 -4.42 -10.55
N ILE A 66 -4.12 -4.44 -9.21
CA ILE A 66 -4.40 -3.25 -8.39
C ILE A 66 -3.38 -2.14 -8.67
N LEU A 67 -2.09 -2.45 -8.76
CA LEU A 67 -1.04 -1.47 -9.06
C LEU A 67 -1.15 -0.87 -10.47
N TYR A 68 -1.35 -1.72 -11.48
CA TYR A 68 -1.35 -1.28 -12.88
C TYR A 68 -2.65 -0.60 -13.30
N THR A 69 -3.79 -1.04 -12.79
CA THR A 69 -5.11 -0.57 -13.22
C THR A 69 -5.83 0.29 -12.17
N GLY A 70 -5.50 0.13 -10.91
CA GLY A 70 -6.20 0.78 -9.80
C GLY A 70 -6.26 2.30 -9.92
N ARG A 71 -5.19 2.93 -10.44
CA ARG A 71 -5.14 4.38 -10.65
C ARG A 71 -6.30 4.88 -11.54
N ALA A 72 -6.61 4.17 -12.61
CA ALA A 72 -7.69 4.54 -13.52
C ALA A 72 -9.08 4.45 -12.87
N PHE A 73 -9.22 3.60 -11.87
CA PHE A 73 -10.48 3.37 -11.14
C PHE A 73 -10.47 3.97 -9.72
N ASN A 74 -9.50 4.81 -9.41
CA ASN A 74 -9.32 5.43 -8.09
C ASN A 74 -9.23 4.43 -6.92
N VAL A 75 -8.67 3.24 -7.19
CA VAL A 75 -8.29 2.24 -6.20
C VAL A 75 -6.77 2.32 -5.99
N LYS A 76 -6.33 2.50 -4.76
CA LYS A 76 -4.94 2.80 -4.41
C LYS A 76 -4.42 1.78 -3.41
N LEU A 77 -3.16 1.36 -3.61
CA LEU A 77 -2.43 0.51 -2.67
C LEU A 77 -1.47 1.37 -1.84
N LEU A 78 -1.56 1.25 -0.52
CA LEU A 78 -0.56 1.69 0.43
C LEU A 78 0.07 0.45 1.05
N ALA A 79 1.28 0.10 0.63
CA ALA A 79 2.00 -1.05 1.15
C ALA A 79 3.16 -0.60 2.04
N VAL A 80 3.25 -1.19 3.22
CA VAL A 80 4.40 -1.09 4.12
C VAL A 80 5.11 -2.44 4.10
N SER A 81 6.43 -2.44 4.04
CA SER A 81 7.21 -3.68 4.07
C SER A 81 8.60 -3.41 4.62
N GLN A 82 9.16 -4.38 5.31
CA GLN A 82 10.56 -4.35 5.76
C GLN A 82 11.52 -4.79 4.67
N ASP A 83 11.03 -5.53 3.69
CA ASP A 83 11.79 -6.04 2.56
C ASP A 83 11.48 -5.31 1.25
N LEU A 84 12.30 -5.57 0.22
CA LEU A 84 12.09 -5.02 -1.11
C LEU A 84 10.76 -5.53 -1.70
N LEU A 85 9.83 -4.61 -1.93
CA LEU A 85 8.55 -4.90 -2.59
C LEU A 85 8.72 -5.58 -3.96
N ALA A 86 9.82 -5.29 -4.67
CA ALA A 86 10.13 -5.92 -5.95
C ALA A 86 10.27 -7.45 -5.84
N SER A 87 10.92 -7.96 -4.79
CA SER A 87 11.04 -9.40 -4.55
C SER A 87 9.71 -10.03 -4.16
N ALA A 88 8.90 -9.32 -3.38
CA ALA A 88 7.57 -9.78 -2.99
C ALA A 88 6.60 -9.86 -4.18
N LEU A 89 6.72 -8.95 -5.15
CA LEU A 89 5.86 -8.89 -6.33
C LEU A 89 6.37 -9.73 -7.51
N GLY A 90 7.57 -10.32 -7.39
CA GLY A 90 8.15 -11.21 -8.40
C GLY A 90 8.67 -10.53 -9.66
N GLU A 91 8.61 -9.20 -9.76
CA GLU A 91 9.10 -8.43 -10.91
C GLU A 91 9.72 -7.10 -10.50
N GLY A 92 10.91 -6.79 -11.05
CA GLY A 92 11.59 -5.52 -10.80
C GLY A 92 10.82 -4.28 -11.31
N SER A 93 9.95 -4.45 -12.30
CA SER A 93 9.16 -3.36 -12.89
C SER A 93 7.97 -2.91 -12.01
N ALA A 94 7.50 -3.74 -11.07
CA ALA A 94 6.38 -3.40 -10.20
C ALA A 94 6.65 -2.16 -9.33
N ARG A 95 7.92 -1.89 -9.01
CA ARG A 95 8.34 -0.68 -8.31
C ARG A 95 7.90 0.60 -9.02
N ASN A 96 8.03 0.65 -10.34
CA ASN A 96 7.74 1.84 -11.14
C ASN A 96 6.24 2.15 -11.24
N GLN A 97 5.39 1.25 -10.71
CA GLN A 97 3.95 1.47 -10.64
C GLN A 97 3.52 2.22 -9.36
N PHE A 98 4.40 2.32 -8.39
CA PHE A 98 4.15 3.17 -7.23
C PHE A 98 4.40 4.63 -7.59
N SER A 99 3.43 5.51 -7.37
CA SER A 99 3.60 6.95 -7.57
C SER A 99 4.56 7.56 -6.55
N LEU A 100 4.70 6.94 -5.39
CA LEU A 100 5.51 7.42 -4.27
C LEU A 100 6.17 6.24 -3.56
N VAL A 101 7.46 6.36 -3.33
CA VAL A 101 8.24 5.44 -2.49
C VAL A 101 8.89 6.21 -1.36
N ILE A 102 8.74 5.71 -0.14
CA ILE A 102 9.38 6.23 1.07
C ILE A 102 10.15 5.10 1.73
N ALA A 103 11.43 5.34 2.04
CA ALA A 103 12.23 4.42 2.82
C ALA A 103 12.81 5.13 4.05
N LEU A 104 12.59 4.58 5.23
CA LEU A 104 12.98 5.18 6.50
C LEU A 104 14.08 4.38 7.19
N GLY A 105 14.96 5.09 7.89
CA GLY A 105 16.02 4.50 8.68
C GLY A 105 17.26 4.13 7.88
N SER A 106 18.03 3.17 8.40
CA SER A 106 19.27 2.71 7.78
C SER A 106 18.98 1.74 6.64
N LEU A 107 19.37 2.11 5.44
CA LEU A 107 19.11 1.35 4.23
C LEU A 107 20.36 0.60 3.76
N ARG A 108 20.21 -0.66 3.43
CA ARG A 108 21.27 -1.42 2.73
C ARG A 108 21.40 -0.94 1.29
N SER A 109 22.61 -0.99 0.73
CA SER A 109 22.85 -0.53 -0.65
C SER A 109 22.02 -1.29 -1.70
N SER A 110 21.74 -2.57 -1.49
CA SER A 110 20.86 -3.37 -2.34
C SER A 110 19.42 -2.84 -2.31
N VAL A 111 18.95 -2.41 -1.15
CA VAL A 111 17.61 -1.85 -0.95
C VAL A 111 17.49 -0.49 -1.65
N THR A 112 18.47 0.39 -1.49
CA THR A 112 18.43 1.71 -2.13
C THR A 112 18.42 1.63 -3.64
N LYS A 113 19.28 0.78 -4.23
CA LYS A 113 19.31 0.55 -5.69
C LYS A 113 18.03 -0.10 -6.22
N GLY A 114 17.37 -0.91 -5.41
CA GLY A 114 16.11 -1.57 -5.77
C GLY A 114 14.89 -0.67 -5.61
N LEU A 115 14.89 0.32 -4.72
CA LEU A 115 13.74 1.19 -4.43
C LEU A 115 13.75 2.50 -5.19
N PHE A 116 14.92 3.09 -5.43
CA PHE A 116 15.05 4.43 -5.98
C PHE A 116 15.73 4.43 -7.35
N GLU A 117 15.32 5.34 -8.20
CA GLU A 117 16.03 5.68 -9.44
C GLU A 117 17.06 6.74 -9.14
N LEU A 118 18.31 6.31 -8.96
CA LEU A 118 19.41 7.20 -8.67
C LEU A 118 20.03 7.72 -9.98
N LYS A 119 20.38 8.99 -10.02
CA LYS A 119 21.19 9.55 -11.10
C LYS A 119 22.59 8.96 -11.07
N GLU A 120 23.26 8.98 -12.22
CA GLU A 120 24.66 8.57 -12.32
C GLU A 120 25.53 9.33 -11.30
N GLY A 121 26.32 8.61 -10.52
CA GLY A 121 27.15 9.18 -9.45
C GLY A 121 26.39 9.57 -8.17
N GLN A 122 25.07 9.45 -8.13
CA GLN A 122 24.29 9.74 -6.92
C GLN A 122 24.39 8.60 -5.90
N GLU A 123 24.88 8.90 -4.72
CA GLU A 123 24.90 7.97 -3.58
C GLU A 123 24.01 8.48 -2.45
N LEU A 124 23.30 7.54 -1.83
CA LEU A 124 22.49 7.82 -0.65
C LEU A 124 23.25 7.44 0.62
N GLN A 125 23.15 8.29 1.64
CA GLN A 125 23.72 8.01 2.96
C GLN A 125 23.09 6.75 3.56
N LYS A 126 23.89 5.76 3.93
CA LYS A 126 23.44 4.45 4.40
C LYS A 126 22.90 4.47 5.83
N ASN A 127 23.60 5.19 6.71
CA ASN A 127 23.27 5.23 8.14
C ASN A 127 22.54 6.54 8.44
N LEU A 128 21.21 6.49 8.37
CA LEU A 128 20.38 7.63 8.73
C LEU A 128 19.93 7.53 10.20
N PRO A 129 19.89 8.67 10.91
CA PRO A 129 19.29 8.72 12.23
C PRO A 129 17.81 8.29 12.21
N LYS A 130 17.29 7.87 13.36
CA LYS A 130 15.86 7.56 13.52
C LYS A 130 14.98 8.69 12.98
N ARG A 131 13.93 8.36 12.25
CA ARG A 131 12.96 9.27 11.59
C ARG A 131 13.49 9.98 10.34
N PHE A 132 14.72 9.77 9.92
CA PHE A 132 15.18 10.22 8.63
C PHE A 132 15.00 9.12 7.59
N GLY A 133 14.88 9.51 6.34
CA GLY A 133 14.72 8.61 5.22
C GLY A 133 14.85 9.33 3.89
N TYR A 134 14.42 8.63 2.86
CA TYR A 134 14.38 9.13 1.50
C TYR A 134 12.99 8.95 0.91
N LEU A 135 12.63 9.86 0.03
CA LEU A 135 11.38 9.86 -0.71
C LEU A 135 11.68 10.11 -2.18
N GLN A 136 11.04 9.38 -3.06
CA GLN A 136 11.00 9.63 -4.49
C GLN A 136 9.57 9.54 -5.00
N ARG A 137 9.22 10.49 -5.86
CA ARG A 137 7.96 10.45 -6.62
C ARG A 137 8.29 10.01 -8.04
N PHE A 138 7.55 9.04 -8.53
CA PHE A 138 7.74 8.50 -9.87
C PHE A 138 6.77 9.11 -10.89
N ASP A 139 5.69 9.72 -10.42
CA ASP A 139 4.67 10.35 -11.26
C ASP A 139 5.14 11.67 -11.90
N ASP A 140 6.12 12.35 -11.32
CA ASP A 140 6.68 13.61 -11.81
C ASP A 140 8.18 13.54 -12.15
N GLY A 141 8.77 12.34 -12.09
CA GLY A 141 10.20 12.13 -12.36
C GLY A 141 11.13 12.83 -11.37
N SER A 142 10.65 13.11 -10.17
CA SER A 142 11.41 13.87 -9.16
C SER A 142 12.65 13.13 -8.68
N ASN A 143 13.65 13.90 -8.28
CA ASN A 143 14.86 13.36 -7.65
C ASN A 143 14.53 12.75 -6.28
N VAL A 144 15.39 11.83 -5.84
CA VAL A 144 15.36 11.33 -4.48
C VAL A 144 15.68 12.47 -3.51
N ILE A 145 14.79 12.73 -2.57
CA ILE A 145 14.95 13.76 -1.54
C ILE A 145 15.09 13.13 -0.17
N LYS A 146 15.97 13.70 0.66
CA LYS A 146 16.10 13.32 2.07
C LYS A 146 14.96 13.95 2.86
N ILE A 147 14.30 13.15 3.67
CA ILE A 147 13.16 13.58 4.49
C ILE A 147 13.41 13.33 5.98
N LYS A 148 12.70 14.07 6.81
CA LYS A 148 12.59 13.84 8.25
C LYS A 148 11.13 13.72 8.63
N VAL A 149 10.74 12.57 9.15
CA VAL A 149 9.37 12.33 9.63
C VAL A 149 9.19 12.96 11.00
N LYS A 150 8.11 13.72 11.19
CA LYS A 150 7.75 14.27 12.49
C LYS A 150 7.45 13.15 13.48
N GLN A 151 7.78 13.37 14.74
CA GLN A 151 7.34 12.47 15.79
C GLN A 151 5.83 12.62 15.98
N VAL A 152 5.13 11.49 16.12
CA VAL A 152 3.74 11.52 16.53
C VAL A 152 3.71 11.87 18.01
N PRO A 153 3.13 13.02 18.40
CA PRO A 153 3.22 13.51 19.79
C PRO A 153 2.42 12.64 20.74
N ASP A 154 1.29 12.12 20.30
CA ASP A 154 0.40 11.25 21.07
C ASP A 154 -0.14 10.12 20.21
N ILE A 155 0.34 8.90 20.47
CA ILE A 155 -0.10 7.70 19.76
C ILE A 155 -1.56 7.34 20.09
N ASN A 156 -2.06 7.66 21.28
CA ASN A 156 -3.42 7.34 21.67
C ASN A 156 -4.42 8.25 20.95
N LEU A 157 -4.08 9.53 20.78
CA LEU A 157 -4.86 10.46 19.96
C LEU A 157 -4.93 9.99 18.49
N LEU A 158 -3.81 9.52 17.94
CA LEU A 158 -3.77 8.97 16.61
C LEU A 158 -4.64 7.71 16.48
N LYS A 159 -4.53 6.78 17.44
CA LYS A 159 -5.38 5.58 17.50
C LYS A 159 -6.86 5.94 17.54
N GLY A 160 -7.26 6.90 18.37
CA GLY A 160 -8.64 7.38 18.44
C GLY A 160 -9.15 7.90 17.09
N ARG A 161 -8.36 8.71 16.40
CA ARG A 161 -8.71 9.22 15.07
C ARG A 161 -8.83 8.13 14.02
N VAL A 162 -7.93 7.15 14.04
CA VAL A 162 -7.99 6.00 13.11
C VAL A 162 -9.25 5.17 13.35
N LEU A 163 -9.58 4.87 14.61
CA LEU A 163 -10.80 4.15 14.96
C LEU A 163 -12.07 4.92 14.55
N ASP A 164 -12.07 6.23 14.70
CA ASP A 164 -13.20 7.09 14.31
C ASP A 164 -13.41 7.08 12.78
N ILE A 165 -12.33 7.11 12.01
CA ILE A 165 -12.37 7.00 10.54
C ILE A 165 -12.89 5.62 10.12
N LEU A 166 -12.37 4.56 10.70
CA LEU A 166 -12.79 3.20 10.38
C LEU A 166 -14.25 2.95 10.79
N GLY A 167 -14.68 3.46 11.94
CA GLY A 167 -16.07 3.37 12.39
C GLY A 167 -17.04 4.12 11.48
N LYS A 168 -16.67 5.29 10.97
CA LYS A 168 -17.49 6.04 10.00
C LYS A 168 -17.60 5.32 8.65
N SER A 169 -16.53 4.67 8.21
CA SER A 169 -16.55 3.84 6.99
C SER A 169 -17.46 2.64 7.14
N ALA A 170 -17.62 2.11 8.36
CA ALA A 170 -18.55 1.02 8.67
C ALA A 170 -20.01 1.38 8.40
N ASN A 171 -20.42 2.54 8.88
CA ASN A 171 -21.82 3.01 8.73
C ASN A 171 -22.19 3.24 7.26
N ILE A 172 -21.22 3.50 6.38
CA ILE A 172 -21.46 3.62 4.93
C ILE A 172 -21.64 2.24 4.28
N ALA A 173 -20.90 1.22 4.74
CA ALA A 173 -20.98 -0.13 4.21
C ALA A 173 -22.28 -0.84 4.62
N GLU A 174 -22.80 -0.61 5.83
CA GLU A 174 -24.07 -1.14 6.31
C GLU A 174 -25.29 -0.50 5.64
N ALA A 175 -25.13 0.69 5.04
CA ALA A 175 -26.19 1.37 4.31
C ALA A 175 -26.42 0.81 2.88
N VAL A 176 -25.53 -0.05 2.40
CA VAL A 176 -25.69 -0.78 1.14
C VAL A 176 -26.27 -2.14 1.46
N ASP A 177 -27.58 -2.28 1.33
CA ASP A 177 -28.31 -3.54 1.51
C ASP A 177 -27.74 -4.63 0.59
N PRO A 178 -27.17 -5.73 1.14
CA PRO A 178 -26.61 -6.80 0.33
C PRO A 178 -27.66 -7.55 -0.51
N ASP A 179 -28.95 -7.39 -0.22
CA ASP A 179 -30.05 -8.05 -0.94
C ASP A 179 -30.61 -7.21 -2.10
N SER A 180 -29.99 -6.06 -2.40
CA SER A 180 -30.37 -5.19 -3.53
C SER A 180 -29.56 -5.38 -4.80
N LEU A 181 -28.84 -6.52 -4.94
CA LEU A 181 -28.04 -6.90 -6.13
C LEU A 181 -28.65 -8.08 -6.87
#